data_dc2a89b1f97cab5addac3820af770bbd
#
_entry.id   dc2a89b1f97cab5addac3820af770bbd
#
_cell.length_a   1.000
_cell.length_b   1.000
_cell.length_c   1.000
_cell.angle_alpha   90.00
_cell.angle_beta   90.00
_cell.angle_gamma   90.00
#
_symmetry.space_group_name_H-M   'P 1'
#
loop_
_entity.id
_entity.type
_entity.pdbx_description
1 polymer ?
#
loop_
_entity_poly.entity_id
_entity_poly.type
_entity_poly.pdbx_seq_one_letter_code
_entity_poly.pdbx_strand_id
1 'polypeptide(L)'
;MNPKAHPRDERSARQLPFVPLAPHPPLHRYYGGEGETRQGFLNDLFNRTAYQYRNIDKATGLGFGIWYRRRALEQAGLTSGMHVLDVACGPALVAQCARDIVGPTGSVVGLDPSLGMLREARKGPCGKLVIGVGERLPFPDASFDFLSMGYALRHVSDLRAAFAEYCRVLKPGGVVLLLEICRPRSPLLLSLSRFYIRTVLGIAFSTSTGNRDMKTLMEYWWDTTETCVQPEAIV
;
A
#
# COMPACT_ATOMS: atom_id res chain seq x y z
N MET A 1 -18.22 60.62 -28.43
CA MET A 1 -18.96 59.34 -28.20
C MET A 1 -18.00 58.33 -27.68
N ASN A 2 -18.16 57.96 -26.40
CA ASN A 2 -17.24 57.09 -25.67
C ASN A 2 -17.90 55.70 -25.56
N PRO A 3 -17.31 54.60 -26.05
CA PRO A 3 -17.93 53.29 -25.90
C PRO A 3 -17.69 52.78 -24.46
N LYS A 4 -18.80 52.49 -23.80
CA LYS A 4 -18.87 51.92 -22.43
C LYS A 4 -18.19 50.57 -22.42
N ALA A 5 -17.19 50.42 -21.55
CA ALA A 5 -16.62 49.15 -21.21
C ALA A 5 -17.65 48.29 -20.44
N HIS A 6 -17.95 47.08 -20.92
CA HIS A 6 -18.71 46.09 -20.21
C HIS A 6 -17.86 45.54 -19.04
N PRO A 7 -18.40 45.42 -17.83
CA PRO A 7 -17.73 44.71 -16.75
C PRO A 7 -17.66 43.21 -17.13
N ARG A 8 -16.44 42.65 -17.12
CA ARG A 8 -16.22 41.21 -17.19
C ARG A 8 -16.79 40.60 -15.91
N ASP A 9 -17.81 39.79 -16.09
CA ASP A 9 -18.40 38.94 -15.05
C ASP A 9 -17.33 37.95 -14.61
N GLU A 10 -16.58 38.29 -13.56
CA GLU A 10 -15.71 37.36 -12.84
C GLU A 10 -16.60 36.42 -12.03
N ARG A 11 -17.19 35.46 -12.74
CA ARG A 11 -17.76 34.29 -12.08
C ARG A 11 -16.62 33.58 -11.40
N SER A 12 -16.44 33.89 -10.12
CA SER A 12 -15.67 33.10 -9.17
C SER A 12 -15.90 31.60 -9.45
N ALA A 13 -14.94 30.97 -10.10
CA ALA A 13 -14.89 29.52 -10.19
C ALA A 13 -14.85 29.03 -8.75
N ARG A 14 -16.01 28.63 -8.20
CA ARG A 14 -16.07 27.91 -6.92
C ARG A 14 -15.20 26.69 -7.12
N GLN A 15 -13.98 26.72 -6.58
CA GLN A 15 -13.17 25.52 -6.42
C GLN A 15 -14.00 24.58 -5.56
N LEU A 16 -14.54 23.54 -6.19
CA LEU A 16 -15.16 22.45 -5.46
C LEU A 16 -14.14 21.95 -4.42
N PRO A 17 -14.56 21.69 -3.17
CA PRO A 17 -13.64 21.20 -2.16
C PRO A 17 -12.95 19.96 -2.70
N PHE A 18 -11.62 19.92 -2.62
CA PHE A 18 -10.81 18.78 -3.00
C PHE A 18 -11.20 17.59 -2.10
N VAL A 19 -11.88 16.61 -2.68
CA VAL A 19 -12.24 15.37 -1.99
C VAL A 19 -11.18 14.32 -2.33
N PRO A 20 -10.43 13.82 -1.32
CA PRO A 20 -9.46 12.75 -1.53
C PRO A 20 -10.12 11.51 -2.15
N LEU A 21 -9.46 10.91 -3.14
CA LEU A 21 -9.91 9.67 -3.77
C LEU A 21 -9.43 8.48 -2.94
N ALA A 22 -10.24 8.05 -1.97
CA ALA A 22 -9.93 6.90 -1.14
C ALA A 22 -10.22 5.58 -1.89
N PRO A 23 -9.40 4.53 -1.69
CA PRO A 23 -9.57 3.22 -2.33
C PRO A 23 -10.76 2.40 -1.80
N HIS A 24 -11.32 2.79 -0.67
CA HIS A 24 -12.52 2.18 -0.09
C HIS A 24 -13.29 3.19 0.77
N PRO A 25 -14.60 2.97 1.05
CA PRO A 25 -15.37 3.79 1.97
C PRO A 25 -14.76 3.79 3.39
N PRO A 26 -14.97 4.86 4.19
CA PRO A 26 -14.51 4.90 5.59
C PRO A 26 -15.05 3.72 6.41
N LEU A 27 -14.18 3.08 7.17
CA LEU A 27 -14.53 1.97 8.06
C LEU A 27 -14.58 2.47 9.51
N HIS A 28 -15.61 3.26 9.84
CA HIS A 28 -15.75 3.97 11.12
C HIS A 28 -15.70 3.08 12.36
N ARG A 29 -15.93 1.77 12.23
CA ARG A 29 -15.81 0.83 13.35
C ARG A 29 -14.38 0.65 13.86
N TYR A 30 -13.36 1.03 13.06
CA TYR A 30 -11.96 0.93 13.41
C TYR A 30 -11.34 2.28 13.82
N TYR A 31 -11.80 3.38 13.22
CA TYR A 31 -11.29 4.72 13.43
C TYR A 31 -12.44 5.72 13.34
N GLY A 32 -13.09 5.99 14.41
CA GLY A 32 -14.25 6.90 14.45
C GLY A 32 -14.41 7.57 15.82
N GLY A 33 -13.47 7.32 16.74
CA GLY A 33 -13.42 7.97 18.04
C GLY A 33 -12.96 9.44 17.95
N GLU A 34 -13.27 10.24 18.96
CA GLU A 34 -12.81 11.62 19.04
C GLU A 34 -11.27 11.68 18.97
N GLY A 35 -10.74 12.39 17.95
CA GLY A 35 -9.31 12.60 17.77
C GLY A 35 -8.54 11.44 17.10
N GLU A 36 -9.17 10.31 16.82
CA GLU A 36 -8.52 9.20 16.15
C GLU A 36 -8.60 9.36 14.62
N THR A 37 -7.45 9.55 13.99
CA THR A 37 -7.34 9.58 12.53
C THR A 37 -7.13 8.17 11.98
N ARG A 38 -7.62 7.90 10.75
CA ARG A 38 -7.34 6.65 10.03
C ARG A 38 -5.85 6.33 10.00
N GLN A 39 -5.00 7.32 9.72
CA GLN A 39 -3.55 7.14 9.65
C GLN A 39 -2.95 6.79 11.02
N GLY A 40 -3.41 7.42 12.09
CA GLY A 40 -3.01 7.10 13.46
C GLY A 40 -3.35 5.66 13.82
N PHE A 41 -4.60 5.25 13.61
CA PHE A 41 -5.04 3.87 13.80
C PHE A 41 -4.17 2.86 13.04
N LEU A 42 -3.91 3.12 11.74
CA LEU A 42 -3.10 2.23 10.92
C LEU A 42 -1.67 2.11 11.42
N ASN A 43 -1.03 3.23 11.71
CA ASN A 43 0.34 3.23 12.21
C ASN A 43 0.45 2.44 13.51
N ASP A 44 -0.49 2.64 14.43
CA ASP A 44 -0.51 1.92 15.70
C ASP A 44 -0.77 0.43 15.53
N LEU A 45 -1.76 0.05 14.74
CA LEU A 45 -2.08 -1.35 14.48
C LEU A 45 -0.89 -2.06 13.84
N PHE A 46 -0.31 -1.50 12.78
CA PHE A 46 0.83 -2.08 12.09
C PHE A 46 2.09 -2.11 12.95
N ASN A 47 2.35 -1.09 13.77
CA ASN A 47 3.48 -1.09 14.70
C ASN A 47 3.38 -2.25 15.72
N ARG A 48 2.18 -2.48 16.28
CA ARG A 48 1.95 -3.52 17.30
C ARG A 48 1.91 -4.94 16.73
N THR A 49 1.63 -5.11 15.44
CA THR A 49 1.46 -6.43 14.79
C THR A 49 2.60 -6.80 13.83
N ALA A 50 3.54 -5.89 13.56
CA ALA A 50 4.62 -6.05 12.58
C ALA A 50 5.40 -7.36 12.73
N TYR A 51 5.69 -7.78 13.96
CA TYR A 51 6.50 -8.97 14.26
C TYR A 51 5.88 -10.29 13.76
N GLN A 52 4.58 -10.32 13.48
CA GLN A 52 3.87 -11.48 12.96
C GLN A 52 3.61 -11.41 11.44
N TYR A 53 3.93 -10.30 10.79
CA TYR A 53 3.52 -10.07 9.42
C TYR A 53 4.07 -11.10 8.43
N ARG A 54 5.29 -11.61 8.66
CA ARG A 54 5.87 -12.69 7.87
C ARG A 54 5.11 -14.02 8.03
N ASN A 55 4.60 -14.30 9.22
CA ASN A 55 3.79 -15.50 9.48
C ASN A 55 2.39 -15.37 8.88
N ILE A 56 1.80 -14.17 8.93
CA ILE A 56 0.53 -13.87 8.27
C ILE A 56 0.68 -14.06 6.76
N ASP A 57 1.73 -13.53 6.15
CA ASP A 57 2.02 -13.69 4.72
C ASP A 57 2.13 -15.17 4.31
N LYS A 58 2.84 -15.98 5.11
CA LYS A 58 2.93 -17.43 4.86
C LYS A 58 1.57 -18.12 4.97
N ALA A 59 0.76 -17.77 5.96
CA ALA A 59 -0.55 -18.37 6.17
C ALA A 59 -1.56 -17.98 5.10
N THR A 60 -1.58 -16.71 4.68
CA THR A 60 -2.49 -16.22 3.63
C THR A 60 -2.05 -16.60 2.24
N GLY A 61 -0.75 -16.65 1.98
CA GLY A 61 -0.15 -16.97 0.67
C GLY A 61 0.16 -18.46 0.49
N LEU A 62 -0.17 -19.34 1.47
CA LEU A 62 0.10 -20.79 1.42
C LEU A 62 1.56 -21.13 1.04
N GLY A 63 2.51 -20.27 1.39
CA GLY A 63 3.93 -20.42 1.06
C GLY A 63 4.35 -19.96 -0.34
N PHE A 64 3.43 -19.66 -1.25
CA PHE A 64 3.73 -19.23 -2.62
C PHE A 64 4.04 -17.73 -2.75
N GLY A 65 3.93 -16.96 -1.67
CA GLY A 65 4.02 -15.50 -1.70
C GLY A 65 5.32 -14.97 -2.32
N ILE A 66 6.46 -15.56 -1.96
CA ILE A 66 7.79 -15.13 -2.49
C ILE A 66 7.90 -15.43 -4.00
N TRP A 67 7.50 -16.63 -4.43
CA TRP A 67 7.50 -17.01 -5.84
C TRP A 67 6.63 -16.10 -6.67
N TYR A 68 5.42 -15.80 -6.20
CA TYR A 68 4.47 -14.92 -6.89
C TYR A 68 5.02 -13.49 -7.04
N ARG A 69 5.56 -12.91 -5.96
CA ARG A 69 6.15 -11.56 -5.99
C ARG A 69 7.31 -11.47 -6.97
N ARG A 70 8.22 -12.43 -6.91
CA ARG A 70 9.35 -12.50 -7.85
C ARG A 70 8.87 -12.57 -9.30
N ARG A 71 7.93 -13.48 -9.58
CA ARG A 71 7.37 -13.64 -10.92
C ARG A 71 6.68 -12.38 -11.43
N ALA A 72 5.92 -11.69 -10.57
CA ALA A 72 5.25 -10.45 -10.94
C ALA A 72 6.25 -9.31 -11.24
N LEU A 73 7.31 -9.17 -10.46
CA LEU A 73 8.38 -8.19 -10.70
C LEU A 73 9.07 -8.45 -12.05
N GLU A 74 9.45 -9.70 -12.33
CA GLU A 74 10.07 -10.10 -13.60
C GLU A 74 9.13 -9.85 -14.80
N GLN A 75 7.85 -10.21 -14.68
CA GLN A 75 6.85 -9.97 -15.73
C GLN A 75 6.56 -8.48 -15.98
N ALA A 76 6.68 -7.65 -14.95
CA ALA A 76 6.56 -6.20 -15.07
C ALA A 76 7.82 -5.53 -15.65
N GLY A 77 8.86 -6.30 -15.97
CA GLY A 77 10.07 -5.81 -16.63
C GLY A 77 11.18 -5.36 -15.66
N LEU A 78 11.15 -5.76 -14.39
CA LEU A 78 12.27 -5.49 -13.49
C LEU A 78 13.49 -6.29 -13.90
N THR A 79 14.64 -5.62 -14.07
CA THR A 79 15.90 -6.21 -14.52
C THR A 79 17.09 -5.75 -13.68
N SER A 80 18.23 -6.41 -13.90
CA SER A 80 19.49 -6.07 -13.24
C SER A 80 19.91 -4.61 -13.47
N GLY A 81 20.43 -3.97 -12.44
CA GLY A 81 20.94 -2.59 -12.49
C GLY A 81 19.89 -1.51 -12.24
N MET A 82 18.59 -1.84 -12.23
CA MET A 82 17.52 -0.86 -11.99
C MET A 82 17.52 -0.31 -10.57
N HIS A 83 17.07 0.96 -10.43
CA HIS A 83 16.80 1.63 -9.16
C HIS A 83 15.32 1.49 -8.83
N VAL A 84 15.00 0.83 -7.70
CA VAL A 84 13.64 0.46 -7.29
C VAL A 84 13.22 1.22 -6.05
N LEU A 85 11.99 1.73 -6.03
CA LEU A 85 11.28 2.20 -4.85
C LEU A 85 10.14 1.24 -4.51
N ASP A 86 10.17 0.63 -3.32
CA ASP A 86 9.07 -0.18 -2.78
C ASP A 86 8.28 0.65 -1.78
N VAL A 87 7.10 1.11 -2.17
CA VAL A 87 6.23 2.01 -1.38
C VAL A 87 5.33 1.17 -0.49
N ALA A 88 5.20 1.58 0.78
CA ALA A 88 4.55 0.81 1.84
C ALA A 88 5.13 -0.62 1.91
N CYS A 89 6.47 -0.67 2.00
CA CYS A 89 7.22 -1.92 1.86
C CYS A 89 6.96 -2.94 2.99
N GLY A 90 6.37 -2.51 4.12
CA GLY A 90 6.10 -3.35 5.27
C GLY A 90 7.39 -4.03 5.78
N PRO A 91 7.39 -5.37 5.99
CA PRO A 91 8.58 -6.13 6.36
C PRO A 91 9.49 -6.42 5.15
N ALA A 92 9.35 -5.64 4.05
CA ALA A 92 10.17 -5.63 2.85
C ALA A 92 10.17 -6.95 2.03
N LEU A 93 9.03 -7.65 1.96
CA LEU A 93 8.96 -8.92 1.22
C LEU A 93 9.07 -8.72 -0.30
N VAL A 94 8.51 -7.63 -0.85
CA VAL A 94 8.66 -7.25 -2.27
C VAL A 94 10.06 -6.71 -2.51
N ALA A 95 10.53 -5.79 -1.65
CA ALA A 95 11.88 -5.20 -1.76
C ALA A 95 13.00 -6.26 -1.75
N GLN A 96 12.87 -7.33 -0.95
CA GLN A 96 13.82 -8.43 -0.94
C GLN A 96 13.86 -9.16 -2.30
N CYS A 97 12.69 -9.50 -2.86
CA CYS A 97 12.62 -10.09 -4.21
C CYS A 97 13.20 -9.14 -5.28
N ALA A 98 12.90 -7.84 -5.19
CA ALA A 98 13.45 -6.85 -6.11
C ALA A 98 14.98 -6.76 -5.98
N ARG A 99 15.54 -6.79 -4.76
CA ARG A 99 16.98 -6.76 -4.51
C ARG A 99 17.71 -7.93 -5.17
N ASP A 100 17.12 -9.12 -5.09
CA ASP A 100 17.68 -10.32 -5.73
C ASP A 100 17.71 -10.21 -7.26
N ILE A 101 16.71 -9.52 -7.84
CA ILE A 101 16.61 -9.35 -9.31
C ILE A 101 17.58 -8.26 -9.78
N VAL A 102 17.60 -7.09 -9.13
CA VAL A 102 18.43 -5.96 -9.59
C VAL A 102 19.93 -6.18 -9.35
N GLY A 103 20.29 -7.06 -8.42
CA GLY A 103 21.66 -7.44 -8.15
C GLY A 103 22.54 -6.31 -7.58
N PRO A 104 23.87 -6.48 -7.64
CA PRO A 104 24.81 -5.55 -6.97
C PRO A 104 24.89 -4.18 -7.65
N THR A 105 24.58 -4.08 -8.93
CA THR A 105 24.62 -2.83 -9.71
C THR A 105 23.34 -2.00 -9.59
N GLY A 106 22.23 -2.62 -9.16
CA GLY A 106 20.98 -1.93 -8.87
C GLY A 106 20.86 -1.49 -7.42
N SER A 107 19.78 -0.78 -7.14
CA SER A 107 19.45 -0.35 -5.78
C SER A 107 17.98 -0.52 -5.46
N VAL A 108 17.66 -0.81 -4.20
CA VAL A 108 16.29 -0.86 -3.68
C VAL A 108 16.17 0.04 -2.47
N VAL A 109 15.13 0.87 -2.48
CA VAL A 109 14.73 1.70 -1.34
C VAL A 109 13.33 1.27 -0.93
N GLY A 110 13.15 0.87 0.34
CA GLY A 110 11.84 0.61 0.93
C GLY A 110 11.36 1.81 1.71
N LEU A 111 10.11 2.21 1.52
CA LEU A 111 9.47 3.29 2.26
C LEU A 111 8.23 2.77 2.96
N ASP A 112 8.09 3.07 4.27
CA ASP A 112 6.90 2.69 5.05
C ASP A 112 6.67 3.69 6.18
N PRO A 113 5.41 4.05 6.51
CA PRO A 113 5.11 4.92 7.64
C PRO A 113 5.27 4.24 9.00
N SER A 114 5.25 2.90 9.07
CA SER A 114 5.33 2.14 10.31
C SER A 114 6.78 1.81 10.68
N LEU A 115 7.24 2.37 11.80
CA LEU A 115 8.55 2.03 12.39
C LEU A 115 8.65 0.53 12.75
N GLY A 116 7.56 -0.07 13.22
CA GLY A 116 7.50 -1.50 13.51
C GLY A 116 7.79 -2.34 12.28
N MET A 117 7.15 -2.02 11.15
CA MET A 117 7.40 -2.67 9.87
C MET A 117 8.85 -2.51 9.40
N LEU A 118 9.40 -1.31 9.48
CA LEU A 118 10.80 -1.06 9.09
C LEU A 118 11.81 -1.79 9.97
N ARG A 119 11.50 -1.98 11.27
CA ARG A 119 12.32 -2.82 12.16
C ARG A 119 12.31 -4.29 11.71
N GLU A 120 11.16 -4.81 11.31
CA GLU A 120 11.07 -6.16 10.74
C GLU A 120 11.77 -6.28 9.39
N ALA A 121 11.68 -5.24 8.54
CA ALA A 121 12.37 -5.18 7.25
C ALA A 121 13.90 -5.27 7.41
N ARG A 122 14.48 -4.61 8.42
CA ARG A 122 15.93 -4.62 8.71
C ARG A 122 16.49 -6.01 9.04
N LYS A 123 15.64 -6.97 9.39
CA LYS A 123 16.08 -8.34 9.66
C LYS A 123 16.46 -9.13 8.40
N GLY A 124 16.20 -8.55 7.21
CA GLY A 124 16.48 -9.16 5.92
C GLY A 124 17.24 -8.24 4.95
N PRO A 125 17.66 -8.75 3.79
CA PRO A 125 18.41 -8.00 2.79
C PRO A 125 17.46 -7.08 1.98
N CYS A 126 17.05 -5.94 2.56
CA CYS A 126 16.01 -5.09 1.97
C CYS A 126 16.52 -3.77 1.37
N GLY A 127 17.83 -3.50 1.37
CA GLY A 127 18.37 -2.24 0.90
C GLY A 127 18.17 -1.08 1.89
N LYS A 128 18.07 0.16 1.38
CA LYS A 128 17.86 1.36 2.21
C LYS A 128 16.39 1.46 2.63
N LEU A 129 16.14 1.85 3.88
CA LEU A 129 14.80 2.05 4.44
C LEU A 129 14.56 3.50 4.83
N VAL A 130 13.39 4.03 4.48
CA VAL A 130 12.99 5.42 4.71
C VAL A 130 11.59 5.44 5.34
N ILE A 131 11.37 6.30 6.32
CA ILE A 131 10.05 6.56 6.90
C ILE A 131 9.32 7.56 6.00
N GLY A 132 8.10 7.24 5.58
CA GLY A 132 7.29 8.13 4.76
C GLY A 132 5.98 7.50 4.29
N VAL A 133 5.16 8.31 3.65
CA VAL A 133 3.86 7.91 3.08
C VAL A 133 3.90 8.04 1.56
N GLY A 134 3.10 7.22 0.86
CA GLY A 134 3.07 7.18 -0.60
C GLY A 134 2.57 8.46 -1.25
N GLU A 135 1.75 9.24 -0.55
CA GLU A 135 1.17 10.50 -1.00
C GLU A 135 2.15 11.70 -0.95
N ARG A 136 3.32 11.51 -0.35
CA ARG A 136 4.39 12.52 -0.28
C ARG A 136 5.75 11.84 -0.15
N LEU A 137 6.37 11.56 -1.28
CA LEU A 137 7.63 10.84 -1.34
C LEU A 137 8.83 11.77 -1.13
N PRO A 138 9.75 11.48 -0.18
CA PRO A 138 10.90 12.31 0.12
C PRO A 138 12.06 12.05 -0.86
N PHE A 139 11.78 11.98 -2.15
CA PHE A 139 12.75 11.70 -3.19
C PHE A 139 12.66 12.76 -4.31
N PRO A 140 13.77 13.06 -5.00
CA PRO A 140 13.76 13.92 -6.17
C PRO A 140 12.95 13.33 -7.33
N ASP A 141 12.60 14.18 -8.29
CA ASP A 141 11.96 13.76 -9.55
C ASP A 141 12.89 12.80 -10.32
N ALA A 142 12.29 11.92 -11.11
CA ALA A 142 12.98 11.01 -12.04
C ALA A 142 14.16 10.23 -11.39
N SER A 143 13.96 9.73 -10.16
CA SER A 143 15.01 9.04 -9.38
C SER A 143 15.00 7.52 -9.55
N PHE A 144 13.87 6.93 -9.95
CA PHE A 144 13.68 5.48 -9.98
C PHE A 144 13.29 4.98 -11.35
N ASP A 145 13.76 3.78 -11.71
CA ASP A 145 13.37 3.07 -12.93
C ASP A 145 12.09 2.26 -12.73
N PHE A 146 11.86 1.82 -11.48
CA PHE A 146 10.75 0.94 -11.13
C PHE A 146 10.19 1.30 -9.74
N LEU A 147 8.86 1.30 -9.61
CA LEU A 147 8.16 1.48 -8.34
C LEU A 147 7.27 0.26 -8.10
N SER A 148 7.35 -0.34 -6.91
CA SER A 148 6.44 -1.38 -6.47
C SER A 148 5.61 -0.94 -5.28
N MET A 149 4.39 -1.43 -5.18
CA MET A 149 3.56 -1.40 -3.98
C MET A 149 2.88 -2.77 -3.82
N GLY A 150 3.18 -3.46 -2.73
CA GLY A 150 2.64 -4.79 -2.49
C GLY A 150 1.58 -4.80 -1.39
N TYR A 151 0.31 -5.05 -1.76
CA TYR A 151 -0.81 -5.27 -0.85
C TYR A 151 -1.13 -4.10 0.10
N ALA A 152 -0.84 -2.88 -0.34
CA ALA A 152 -0.98 -1.68 0.48
C ALA A 152 -1.87 -0.60 -0.14
N LEU A 153 -2.33 -0.76 -1.39
CA LEU A 153 -3.14 0.25 -2.08
C LEU A 153 -4.39 0.65 -1.28
N ARG A 154 -5.02 -0.32 -0.63
CA ARG A 154 -6.19 -0.11 0.24
C ARG A 154 -5.92 0.75 1.48
N HIS A 155 -4.65 1.02 1.81
CA HIS A 155 -4.26 1.86 2.95
C HIS A 155 -3.92 3.30 2.54
N VAL A 156 -3.79 3.59 1.25
CA VAL A 156 -3.56 4.93 0.71
C VAL A 156 -4.75 5.83 1.05
N SER A 157 -4.49 7.05 1.47
CA SER A 157 -5.54 8.00 1.85
C SER A 157 -6.09 8.77 0.66
N ASP A 158 -5.24 9.06 -0.32
CA ASP A 158 -5.58 9.73 -1.58
C ASP A 158 -4.80 9.12 -2.74
N LEU A 159 -5.49 8.36 -3.58
CA LEU A 159 -4.90 7.71 -4.76
C LEU A 159 -4.36 8.71 -5.78
N ARG A 160 -5.01 9.88 -5.94
CA ARG A 160 -4.53 10.91 -6.88
C ARG A 160 -3.20 11.49 -6.45
N ALA A 161 -3.08 11.85 -5.17
CA ALA A 161 -1.84 12.34 -4.61
C ALA A 161 -0.73 11.29 -4.71
N ALA A 162 -1.03 10.03 -4.37
CA ALA A 162 -0.08 8.95 -4.45
C ALA A 162 0.41 8.71 -5.89
N PHE A 163 -0.49 8.59 -6.86
CA PHE A 163 -0.09 8.37 -8.26
C PHE A 163 0.64 9.56 -8.86
N ALA A 164 0.31 10.80 -8.48
CA ALA A 164 1.06 11.97 -8.89
C ALA A 164 2.53 11.91 -8.40
N GLU A 165 2.73 11.51 -7.15
CA GLU A 165 4.07 11.30 -6.58
C GLU A 165 4.82 10.14 -7.25
N TYR A 166 4.13 9.03 -7.57
CA TYR A 166 4.73 7.91 -8.29
C TYR A 166 5.22 8.32 -9.68
N CYS A 167 4.38 9.08 -10.43
CA CYS A 167 4.79 9.64 -11.72
C CYS A 167 5.96 10.61 -11.58
N ARG A 168 5.99 11.45 -10.54
CA ARG A 168 7.05 12.44 -10.31
C ARG A 168 8.41 11.78 -10.06
N VAL A 169 8.45 10.76 -9.21
CA VAL A 169 9.72 10.13 -8.82
C VAL A 169 10.23 9.12 -9.83
N LEU A 170 9.39 8.63 -10.73
CA LEU A 170 9.79 7.73 -11.80
C LEU A 170 10.46 8.49 -12.94
N LYS A 171 11.49 7.88 -13.51
CA LYS A 171 12.09 8.32 -14.76
C LYS A 171 11.10 8.17 -15.92
N PRO A 172 11.24 8.95 -17.01
CA PRO A 172 10.49 8.71 -18.23
C PRO A 172 10.60 7.26 -18.69
N GLY A 173 9.45 6.61 -18.91
CA GLY A 173 9.41 5.16 -19.23
C GLY A 173 9.52 4.22 -18.03
N GLY A 174 9.61 4.74 -16.82
CA GLY A 174 9.60 3.94 -15.59
C GLY A 174 8.26 3.23 -15.38
N VAL A 175 8.29 2.13 -14.62
CA VAL A 175 7.15 1.23 -14.43
C VAL A 175 6.63 1.29 -13.00
N VAL A 176 5.30 1.30 -12.83
CA VAL A 176 4.61 1.07 -11.54
C VAL A 176 4.03 -0.33 -11.53
N LEU A 177 4.39 -1.13 -10.53
CA LEU A 177 3.77 -2.44 -10.25
C LEU A 177 2.94 -2.38 -8.98
N LEU A 178 1.64 -2.55 -9.10
CA LEU A 178 0.73 -2.70 -7.98
C LEU A 178 0.35 -4.17 -7.81
N LEU A 179 0.66 -4.75 -6.67
CA LEU A 179 0.18 -6.07 -6.27
C LEU A 179 -0.92 -5.89 -5.24
N GLU A 180 -2.12 -6.36 -5.54
CA GLU A 180 -3.24 -6.25 -4.60
C GLU A 180 -4.10 -7.53 -4.60
N ILE A 181 -4.73 -7.81 -3.45
CA ILE A 181 -5.61 -8.95 -3.30
C ILE A 181 -7.02 -8.50 -3.61
N CYS A 182 -7.56 -9.07 -4.68
CA CYS A 182 -8.94 -8.83 -5.07
C CYS A 182 -9.90 -9.79 -4.36
N ARG A 183 -11.11 -9.32 -4.08
CA ARG A 183 -12.15 -10.19 -3.54
C ARG A 183 -12.52 -11.27 -4.55
N PRO A 184 -12.75 -12.51 -4.11
CA PRO A 184 -13.25 -13.56 -5.00
C PRO A 184 -14.58 -13.19 -5.64
N ARG A 185 -14.76 -13.50 -6.93
CA ARG A 185 -16.03 -13.27 -7.65
C ARG A 185 -17.10 -14.28 -7.26
N SER A 186 -16.73 -15.50 -6.90
CA SER A 186 -17.65 -16.54 -6.44
C SER A 186 -18.16 -16.25 -5.04
N PRO A 187 -19.49 -16.22 -4.78
CA PRO A 187 -20.05 -15.98 -3.44
C PRO A 187 -19.59 -17.02 -2.42
N LEU A 188 -19.43 -18.28 -2.84
CA LEU A 188 -18.96 -19.36 -1.97
C LEU A 188 -17.51 -19.11 -1.55
N LEU A 189 -16.61 -18.84 -2.51
CA LEU A 189 -15.21 -18.54 -2.21
C LEU A 189 -15.06 -17.27 -1.39
N LEU A 190 -15.88 -16.25 -1.64
CA LEU A 190 -15.93 -15.03 -0.85
C LEU A 190 -16.27 -15.33 0.63
N SER A 191 -17.33 -16.13 0.86
CA SER A 191 -17.75 -16.52 2.21
C SER A 191 -16.69 -17.38 2.92
N LEU A 192 -16.11 -18.35 2.24
CA LEU A 192 -15.04 -19.20 2.77
C LEU A 192 -13.78 -18.38 3.10
N SER A 193 -13.36 -17.49 2.22
CA SER A 193 -12.20 -16.61 2.45
C SER A 193 -12.44 -15.66 3.63
N ARG A 194 -13.64 -15.08 3.73
CA ARG A 194 -14.04 -14.25 4.86
C ARG A 194 -13.95 -15.01 6.17
N PHE A 195 -14.53 -16.20 6.23
CA PHE A 195 -14.49 -17.05 7.42
C PHE A 195 -13.05 -17.43 7.79
N TYR A 196 -12.26 -17.88 6.82
CA TYR A 196 -10.87 -18.27 7.04
C TYR A 196 -10.04 -17.12 7.59
N ILE A 197 -10.05 -15.97 6.93
CA ILE A 197 -9.17 -14.85 7.28
C ILE A 197 -9.63 -14.15 8.56
N ARG A 198 -10.91 -13.75 8.64
CA ARG A 198 -11.41 -13.02 9.81
C ARG A 198 -11.47 -13.87 11.06
N THR A 199 -11.91 -15.13 10.94
CA THR A 199 -12.22 -15.98 12.09
C THR A 199 -11.08 -16.92 12.39
N VAL A 200 -10.70 -17.78 11.44
CA VAL A 200 -9.69 -18.82 11.70
C VAL A 200 -8.32 -18.20 11.98
N LEU A 201 -7.82 -17.38 11.07
CA LEU A 201 -6.52 -16.74 11.26
C LEU A 201 -6.57 -15.70 12.39
N GLY A 202 -7.65 -14.93 12.52
CA GLY A 202 -7.83 -13.97 13.60
C GLY A 202 -7.74 -14.60 14.99
N ILE A 203 -8.41 -15.72 15.20
CA ILE A 203 -8.33 -16.48 16.47
C ILE A 203 -6.94 -17.11 16.62
N ALA A 204 -6.45 -17.81 15.60
CA ALA A 204 -5.18 -18.53 15.67
C ALA A 204 -4.01 -17.59 16.03
N PHE A 205 -3.89 -16.44 15.36
CA PHE A 205 -2.84 -15.47 15.66
C PHE A 205 -3.06 -14.76 17.01
N SER A 206 -4.30 -14.44 17.38
CA SER A 206 -4.60 -13.82 18.66
C SER A 206 -4.26 -14.74 19.84
N THR A 207 -4.62 -16.02 19.75
CA THR A 207 -4.36 -17.01 20.82
C THR A 207 -2.89 -17.40 20.90
N SER A 208 -2.23 -17.64 19.76
CA SER A 208 -0.82 -18.04 19.72
C SER A 208 0.14 -16.95 20.21
N THR A 209 -0.24 -15.68 20.07
CA THR A 209 0.60 -14.54 20.46
C THR A 209 0.15 -13.87 21.77
N GLY A 210 -1.05 -14.17 22.26
CA GLY A 210 -1.69 -13.44 23.35
C GLY A 210 -2.06 -11.99 23.00
N ASN A 211 -1.96 -11.59 21.72
CA ASN A 211 -2.17 -10.23 21.27
C ASN A 211 -3.53 -10.09 20.56
N ARG A 212 -4.46 -9.36 21.17
CA ARG A 212 -5.80 -9.11 20.62
C ARG A 212 -5.78 -8.27 19.34
N ASP A 213 -4.74 -7.45 19.14
CA ASP A 213 -4.59 -6.65 17.91
C ASP A 213 -4.47 -7.52 16.66
N MET A 214 -4.01 -8.77 16.80
CA MET A 214 -3.95 -9.73 15.69
C MET A 214 -5.33 -10.06 15.12
N LYS A 215 -6.34 -10.21 15.98
CA LYS A 215 -7.73 -10.39 15.53
C LYS A 215 -8.24 -9.14 14.82
N THR A 216 -8.02 -7.97 15.41
CA THR A 216 -8.39 -6.68 14.80
C THR A 216 -7.71 -6.50 13.44
N LEU A 217 -6.42 -6.86 13.32
CA LEU A 217 -5.69 -6.82 12.06
C LEU A 217 -6.33 -7.70 10.98
N MET A 218 -6.69 -8.94 11.30
CA MET A 218 -7.29 -9.88 10.34
C MET A 218 -8.69 -9.43 9.92
N GLU A 219 -9.48 -8.91 10.86
CA GLU A 219 -10.79 -8.32 10.56
C GLU A 219 -10.65 -7.09 9.65
N TYR A 220 -9.78 -6.14 9.99
CA TYR A 220 -9.49 -4.95 9.20
C TYR A 220 -8.94 -5.31 7.82
N TRP A 221 -8.01 -6.25 7.74
CA TRP A 221 -7.43 -6.73 6.48
C TRP A 221 -8.50 -7.26 5.53
N TRP A 222 -9.43 -8.09 6.04
CA TRP A 222 -10.52 -8.61 5.20
C TRP A 222 -11.48 -7.52 4.77
N ASP A 223 -11.92 -6.68 5.70
CA ASP A 223 -12.91 -5.65 5.41
C ASP A 223 -12.44 -4.63 4.38
N THR A 224 -11.16 -4.25 4.45
CA THR A 224 -10.54 -3.40 3.43
C THR A 224 -10.38 -4.12 2.10
N THR A 225 -10.05 -5.41 2.09
CA THR A 225 -9.98 -6.21 0.85
C THR A 225 -11.34 -6.34 0.18
N GLU A 226 -12.40 -6.58 0.96
CA GLU A 226 -13.75 -6.76 0.44
C GLU A 226 -14.33 -5.46 -0.15
N THR A 227 -13.99 -4.32 0.42
CA THR A 227 -14.52 -3.00 0.05
C THR A 227 -13.63 -2.18 -0.88
N CYS A 228 -12.39 -2.64 -1.12
CA CYS A 228 -11.44 -1.95 -1.99
C CYS A 228 -11.95 -1.84 -3.43
N VAL A 229 -11.60 -0.75 -4.10
CA VAL A 229 -11.80 -0.58 -5.54
C VAL A 229 -11.24 -1.78 -6.30
N GLN A 230 -11.98 -2.22 -7.31
CA GLN A 230 -11.51 -3.32 -8.15
C GLN A 230 -10.48 -2.80 -9.18
N PRO A 231 -9.58 -3.66 -9.70
CA PRO A 231 -8.53 -3.26 -10.64
C PRO A 231 -9.07 -2.51 -11.85
N GLU A 232 -10.24 -2.87 -12.34
CA GLU A 232 -10.89 -2.26 -13.52
C GLU A 232 -11.29 -0.77 -13.30
N ALA A 233 -11.33 -0.33 -12.04
CA ALA A 233 -11.63 1.07 -11.70
C ALA A 233 -10.38 1.92 -11.44
N ILE A 234 -9.18 1.31 -11.47
CA ILE A 234 -7.89 1.98 -11.21
C ILE A 234 -7.17 2.31 -12.53
N VAL A 235 -7.46 1.55 -13.60
CA VAL A 235 -6.81 1.63 -14.92
C VAL A 235 -7.55 2.59 -15.84
#